data_ad085d62ed96aedeb7be849a822e219f
#
_entry.id   ad085d62ed96aedeb7be849a822e219f
#
_cell.length_a   1.000
_cell.length_b   1.000
_cell.length_c   1.000
_cell.angle_alpha   90.00
_cell.angle_beta   90.00
_cell.angle_gamma   90.00
#
_symmetry.space_group_name_H-M   'P 1'
#
loop_
_entity.id
_entity.type
_entity.pdbx_description
1 polymer ?
#
loop_
_entity_poly.entity_id
_entity_poly.type
_entity_poly.pdbx_seq_one_letter_code
_entity_poly.pdbx_strand_id
1 'polypeptide(L)'
;MAYEYDHDCPFEAFITNLGKYNEGELVGEWVKFPTTSEELQKVFERIGIGSKDDFGNPYEEWFISDYDCYVDGLYEKLGEYENLDELNYLASKLDELDDHDYNHFQAAMQISDYTGSIKDVINLIDNLDKYEIYPGVESNADLGHYYIEELGMMEVPDYLADYIDYEAYGLSLIHISEP
;
A
#
# COMPACT_ATOMS: atom_id res chain seq x y z
N MET A 1 18.89 1.63 4.38
CA MET A 1 18.76 0.42 3.53
C MET A 1 17.29 0.27 3.18
N ALA A 2 17.02 -0.15 1.96
CA ALA A 2 15.64 -0.47 1.58
C ALA A 2 15.09 -1.62 2.44
N TYR A 3 13.78 -1.63 2.67
CA TYR A 3 13.11 -2.71 3.37
C TYR A 3 13.29 -4.04 2.61
N GLU A 4 13.67 -5.09 3.33
CA GLU A 4 13.83 -6.43 2.75
C GLU A 4 12.50 -7.18 2.90
N TYR A 5 11.82 -7.44 1.79
CA TYR A 5 10.66 -8.31 1.74
C TYR A 5 11.10 -9.78 1.87
N ASP A 6 10.19 -10.67 2.24
CA ASP A 6 10.43 -12.12 2.19
C ASP A 6 10.76 -12.61 0.77
N HIS A 7 10.49 -11.77 -0.22
CA HIS A 7 10.77 -11.97 -1.65
C HIS A 7 11.51 -10.76 -2.21
N ASP A 8 12.00 -10.87 -3.44
CA ASP A 8 12.81 -9.87 -4.13
C ASP A 8 11.99 -8.72 -4.78
N CYS A 9 10.69 -8.64 -4.47
CA CYS A 9 9.80 -7.59 -4.96
C CYS A 9 8.64 -7.36 -3.99
N PRO A 10 8.00 -6.16 -4.01
CA PRO A 10 6.83 -5.88 -3.16
C PRO A 10 5.60 -6.69 -3.51
N PHE A 11 5.37 -6.95 -4.79
CA PHE A 11 4.25 -7.77 -5.28
C PHE A 11 4.49 -8.25 -6.70
N GLU A 12 3.73 -9.28 -7.07
CA GLU A 12 3.63 -9.84 -8.42
C GLU A 12 2.18 -9.79 -8.89
N ALA A 13 1.99 -9.64 -10.20
CA ALA A 13 0.66 -9.71 -10.83
C ALA A 13 0.63 -10.81 -11.89
N PHE A 14 -0.45 -11.59 -11.94
CA PHE A 14 -0.69 -12.57 -12.98
C PHE A 14 -1.46 -11.91 -14.13
N ILE A 15 -0.74 -11.54 -15.18
CA ILE A 15 -1.30 -10.87 -16.36
C ILE A 15 -1.82 -11.94 -17.32
N THR A 16 -3.10 -11.88 -17.65
CA THR A 16 -3.82 -12.90 -18.41
C THR A 16 -4.37 -12.32 -19.71
N ASN A 17 -4.26 -13.10 -20.80
CA ASN A 17 -4.90 -12.79 -22.07
C ASN A 17 -6.42 -12.97 -21.95
N LEU A 18 -7.15 -11.86 -22.02
CA LEU A 18 -8.60 -11.86 -21.81
C LEU A 18 -9.35 -12.62 -22.92
N GLY A 19 -8.92 -12.48 -24.17
CA GLY A 19 -9.54 -13.17 -25.29
C GLY A 19 -9.47 -14.70 -25.13
N LYS A 20 -8.29 -15.21 -24.80
CA LYS A 20 -8.11 -16.65 -24.55
C LYS A 20 -8.84 -17.12 -23.30
N TYR A 21 -8.87 -16.31 -22.26
CA TYR A 21 -9.64 -16.61 -21.06
C TYR A 21 -11.14 -16.80 -21.38
N ASN A 22 -11.70 -15.93 -22.21
CA ASN A 22 -13.10 -16.04 -22.66
C ASN A 22 -13.36 -17.28 -23.53
N GLU A 23 -12.32 -17.82 -24.18
CA GLU A 23 -12.36 -19.08 -24.94
C GLU A 23 -12.19 -20.32 -24.04
N GLY A 24 -11.96 -20.12 -22.74
CA GLY A 24 -11.77 -21.20 -21.77
C GLY A 24 -10.31 -21.59 -21.55
N GLU A 25 -9.36 -20.83 -22.08
CA GLU A 25 -7.93 -21.07 -21.92
C GLU A 25 -7.31 -20.05 -20.94
N LEU A 26 -6.67 -20.53 -19.89
CA LEU A 26 -5.90 -19.67 -18.99
C LEU A 26 -4.48 -19.50 -19.53
N VAL A 27 -4.24 -18.39 -20.21
CA VAL A 27 -2.93 -18.03 -20.73
C VAL A 27 -2.48 -16.72 -20.11
N GLY A 28 -1.51 -16.79 -19.24
CA GLY A 28 -0.97 -15.65 -18.50
C GLY A 28 0.40 -15.95 -17.93
N GLU A 29 0.98 -14.94 -17.29
CA GLU A 29 2.31 -15.02 -16.69
C GLU A 29 2.40 -14.14 -15.45
N TRP A 30 3.13 -14.62 -14.45
CA TRP A 30 3.48 -13.81 -13.27
C TRP A 30 4.53 -12.79 -13.63
N VAL A 31 4.29 -11.53 -13.25
CA VAL A 31 5.20 -10.40 -13.46
C VAL A 31 5.52 -9.76 -12.13
N LYS A 32 6.80 -9.69 -11.81
CA LYS A 32 7.30 -8.98 -10.63
C LYS A 32 7.31 -7.48 -10.87
N PHE A 33 6.86 -6.71 -9.90
CA PHE A 33 6.88 -5.25 -9.92
C PHE A 33 7.87 -4.71 -8.87
N PRO A 34 8.67 -3.68 -9.17
CA PRO A 34 8.71 -2.92 -10.42
C PRO A 34 9.33 -3.70 -11.59
N THR A 35 8.90 -3.35 -12.80
CA THR A 35 9.37 -3.97 -14.04
C THR A 35 9.67 -2.90 -15.11
N THR A 36 10.20 -3.31 -16.25
CA THR A 36 10.49 -2.43 -17.38
C THR A 36 9.46 -2.59 -18.50
N SER A 37 9.34 -1.56 -19.35
CA SER A 37 8.49 -1.62 -20.54
C SER A 37 8.88 -2.76 -21.49
N GLU A 38 10.19 -3.00 -21.63
CA GLU A 38 10.73 -4.07 -22.46
C GLU A 38 10.35 -5.45 -21.95
N GLU A 39 10.39 -5.64 -20.63
CA GLU A 39 9.98 -6.92 -20.02
C GLU A 39 8.47 -7.12 -20.15
N LEU A 40 7.66 -6.09 -19.92
CA LEU A 40 6.21 -6.17 -20.13
C LEU A 40 5.85 -6.50 -21.58
N GLN A 41 6.56 -5.92 -22.55
CA GLN A 41 6.34 -6.24 -23.95
C GLN A 41 6.62 -7.71 -24.26
N LYS A 42 7.72 -8.25 -23.72
CA LYS A 42 8.03 -9.67 -23.86
C LYS A 42 6.98 -10.58 -23.23
N VAL A 43 6.46 -10.18 -22.06
CA VAL A 43 5.36 -10.89 -21.40
C VAL A 43 4.12 -10.89 -22.29
N PHE A 44 3.72 -9.75 -22.83
CA PHE A 44 2.58 -9.66 -23.73
C PHE A 44 2.73 -10.55 -24.99
N GLU A 45 3.93 -10.59 -25.57
CA GLU A 45 4.24 -11.48 -26.69
C GLU A 45 4.09 -12.97 -26.28
N ARG A 46 4.63 -13.36 -25.12
CA ARG A 46 4.56 -14.75 -24.64
C ARG A 46 3.13 -15.20 -24.32
N ILE A 47 2.28 -14.32 -23.80
CA ILE A 47 0.87 -14.65 -23.52
C ILE A 47 -0.05 -14.47 -24.73
N GLY A 48 0.50 -14.10 -25.88
CA GLY A 48 -0.21 -14.02 -27.15
C GLY A 48 -0.95 -12.73 -27.42
N ILE A 49 -0.69 -11.65 -26.67
CA ILE A 49 -1.23 -10.33 -27.00
C ILE A 49 -0.61 -9.86 -28.33
N GLY A 50 -1.44 -9.40 -29.26
CA GLY A 50 -1.04 -9.05 -30.62
C GLY A 50 -1.07 -10.21 -31.62
N SER A 51 -1.19 -11.46 -31.18
CA SER A 51 -1.47 -12.61 -32.05
C SER A 51 -2.94 -12.62 -32.47
N LYS A 52 -3.31 -13.51 -33.38
CA LYS A 52 -4.68 -13.62 -33.90
C LYS A 52 -5.28 -14.97 -33.56
N ASP A 53 -6.62 -14.97 -33.40
CA ASP A 53 -7.42 -16.19 -33.28
C ASP A 53 -7.56 -16.89 -34.64
N ASP A 54 -8.24 -18.04 -34.66
CA ASP A 54 -8.50 -18.83 -35.86
C ASP A 54 -9.36 -18.09 -36.91
N PHE A 55 -10.05 -17.03 -36.50
CA PHE A 55 -10.88 -16.19 -37.37
C PHE A 55 -10.17 -14.92 -37.83
N GLY A 56 -8.93 -14.70 -37.41
CA GLY A 56 -8.10 -13.55 -37.76
C GLY A 56 -8.31 -12.31 -36.90
N ASN A 57 -9.05 -12.40 -35.79
CA ASN A 57 -9.22 -11.31 -34.85
C ASN A 57 -8.01 -11.23 -33.89
N PRO A 58 -7.44 -10.05 -33.66
CA PRO A 58 -6.29 -9.92 -32.78
C PRO A 58 -6.70 -10.06 -31.29
N TYR A 59 -5.83 -10.68 -30.50
CA TYR A 59 -5.90 -10.62 -29.04
C TYR A 59 -5.25 -9.32 -28.58
N GLU A 60 -6.05 -8.35 -28.15
CA GLU A 60 -5.57 -7.02 -27.75
C GLU A 60 -5.80 -6.74 -26.26
N GLU A 61 -6.72 -7.47 -25.62
CA GLU A 61 -7.15 -7.22 -24.27
C GLU A 61 -6.50 -8.16 -23.27
N TRP A 62 -6.14 -7.62 -22.14
CA TRP A 62 -5.58 -8.34 -21.00
C TRP A 62 -6.23 -7.86 -19.70
N PHE A 63 -6.10 -8.64 -18.64
CA PHE A 63 -6.50 -8.28 -17.30
C PHE A 63 -5.58 -8.94 -16.29
N ILE A 64 -5.64 -8.50 -15.03
CA ILE A 64 -4.90 -9.11 -13.94
C ILE A 64 -5.86 -10.03 -13.19
N SER A 65 -5.61 -11.34 -13.27
CA SER A 65 -6.47 -12.35 -12.66
C SER A 65 -6.09 -12.67 -11.22
N ASP A 66 -4.87 -12.38 -10.82
CA ASP A 66 -4.40 -12.58 -9.45
C ASP A 66 -3.19 -11.71 -9.13
N TYR A 67 -2.94 -11.51 -7.84
CA TYR A 67 -1.77 -10.84 -7.27
C TYR A 67 -1.16 -11.72 -6.19
N ASP A 68 0.15 -11.66 -6.06
CA ASP A 68 0.88 -12.16 -4.90
C ASP A 68 1.59 -10.97 -4.24
N CYS A 69 1.11 -10.57 -3.06
CA CYS A 69 1.55 -9.36 -2.38
C CYS A 69 2.34 -9.71 -1.12
N TYR A 70 3.53 -9.12 -1.00
CA TYR A 70 4.43 -9.28 0.13
C TYR A 70 4.39 -8.06 1.07
N VAL A 71 3.44 -7.16 0.82
CA VAL A 71 3.13 -5.98 1.63
C VAL A 71 1.76 -6.19 2.27
N ASP A 72 1.70 -6.23 3.60
CA ASP A 72 0.48 -6.47 4.34
C ASP A 72 -0.60 -5.41 4.01
N GLY A 73 -1.82 -5.88 3.75
CA GLY A 73 -2.96 -5.00 3.45
C GLY A 73 -3.02 -4.45 2.03
N LEU A 74 -2.03 -4.73 1.18
CA LEU A 74 -2.00 -4.24 -0.20
C LEU A 74 -2.92 -5.03 -1.13
N TYR A 75 -3.02 -6.35 -0.96
CA TYR A 75 -3.77 -7.24 -1.85
C TYR A 75 -5.22 -6.77 -2.10
N GLU A 76 -5.91 -6.34 -1.05
CA GLU A 76 -7.31 -5.88 -1.12
C GLU A 76 -7.50 -4.54 -1.83
N LYS A 77 -6.41 -3.82 -2.10
CA LYS A 77 -6.41 -2.51 -2.77
C LYS A 77 -6.19 -2.62 -4.28
N LEU A 78 -5.80 -3.80 -4.76
CA LEU A 78 -5.45 -4.04 -6.15
C LEU A 78 -6.62 -4.67 -6.92
N GLY A 79 -6.87 -4.19 -8.14
CA GLY A 79 -7.99 -4.62 -8.97
C GLY A 79 -7.56 -5.30 -10.27
N GLU A 80 -8.54 -5.87 -10.98
CA GLU A 80 -8.32 -6.63 -12.23
C GLU A 80 -7.87 -5.77 -13.41
N TYR A 81 -8.22 -4.49 -13.41
CA TYR A 81 -8.00 -3.55 -14.53
C TYR A 81 -7.13 -2.36 -14.14
N GLU A 82 -6.12 -2.61 -13.33
CA GLU A 82 -5.21 -1.55 -12.91
C GLU A 82 -4.27 -1.10 -14.02
N ASN A 83 -3.88 0.16 -13.96
CA ASN A 83 -2.89 0.72 -14.88
C ASN A 83 -1.50 0.19 -14.51
N LEU A 84 -0.81 -0.44 -15.46
CA LEU A 84 0.52 -1.02 -15.24
C LEU A 84 1.59 0.02 -14.87
N ASP A 85 1.47 1.24 -15.40
CA ASP A 85 2.40 2.33 -15.06
C ASP A 85 2.20 2.78 -13.60
N GLU A 86 0.95 2.83 -13.13
CA GLU A 86 0.64 3.14 -11.73
C GLU A 86 1.12 2.02 -10.78
N LEU A 87 0.92 0.75 -11.17
CA LEU A 87 1.44 -0.40 -10.42
C LEU A 87 2.97 -0.35 -10.33
N ASN A 88 3.63 -0.04 -11.44
CA ASN A 88 5.07 0.07 -11.50
C ASN A 88 5.60 1.22 -10.62
N TYR A 89 4.93 2.36 -10.65
CA TYR A 89 5.25 3.49 -9.79
C TYR A 89 5.08 3.16 -8.31
N LEU A 90 3.96 2.54 -7.94
CA LEU A 90 3.72 2.08 -6.58
C LEU A 90 4.81 1.13 -6.09
N ALA A 91 5.16 0.13 -6.91
CA ALA A 91 6.20 -0.83 -6.56
C ALA A 91 7.57 -0.16 -6.39
N SER A 92 7.91 0.78 -7.26
CA SER A 92 9.15 1.56 -7.15
C SER A 92 9.19 2.39 -5.87
N LYS A 93 8.08 2.99 -5.48
CA LYS A 93 7.96 3.74 -4.22
C LYS A 93 8.11 2.84 -3.00
N LEU A 94 7.51 1.66 -3.03
CA LEU A 94 7.64 0.68 -1.95
C LEU A 94 9.08 0.19 -1.80
N ASP A 95 9.79 -0.01 -2.89
CA ASP A 95 11.20 -0.42 -2.89
C ASP A 95 12.16 0.65 -2.34
N GLU A 96 11.77 1.92 -2.41
CA GLU A 96 12.56 3.03 -1.88
C GLU A 96 12.43 3.20 -0.35
N LEU A 97 11.41 2.59 0.27
CA LEU A 97 11.17 2.70 1.71
C LEU A 97 12.25 1.95 2.49
N ASP A 98 12.78 2.58 3.53
CA ASP A 98 13.58 1.88 4.54
C ASP A 98 12.67 1.23 5.60
N ASP A 99 13.26 0.50 6.56
CA ASP A 99 12.50 -0.19 7.60
C ASP A 99 11.63 0.75 8.44
N HIS A 100 12.12 1.95 8.73
CA HIS A 100 11.38 2.96 9.49
C HIS A 100 10.18 3.47 8.69
N ASP A 101 10.41 3.86 7.44
CA ASP A 101 9.37 4.38 6.56
C ASP A 101 8.35 3.31 6.18
N TYR A 102 8.78 2.06 6.01
CA TYR A 102 7.88 0.94 5.78
C TYR A 102 6.93 0.69 6.97
N ASN A 103 7.46 0.69 8.20
CA ASN A 103 6.63 0.57 9.40
C ASN A 103 5.67 1.76 9.55
N HIS A 104 6.12 2.96 9.21
CA HIS A 104 5.30 4.17 9.17
C HIS A 104 4.17 4.02 8.15
N PHE A 105 4.48 3.57 6.95
CA PHE A 105 3.52 3.28 5.89
C PHE A 105 2.47 2.25 6.33
N GLN A 106 2.88 1.12 6.94
CA GLN A 106 1.97 0.11 7.44
C GLN A 106 1.00 0.65 8.50
N ALA A 107 1.50 1.42 9.44
CA ALA A 107 0.67 2.05 10.46
C ALA A 107 -0.32 3.07 9.85
N ALA A 108 0.14 3.89 8.91
CA ALA A 108 -0.71 4.85 8.22
C ALA A 108 -1.81 4.18 7.38
N MET A 109 -1.52 3.04 6.73
CA MET A 109 -2.52 2.26 6.01
C MET A 109 -3.64 1.72 6.90
N GLN A 110 -3.31 1.33 8.14
CA GLN A 110 -4.31 0.81 9.09
C GLN A 110 -5.29 1.87 9.59
N ILE A 111 -4.85 3.12 9.71
CA ILE A 111 -5.65 4.21 10.28
C ILE A 111 -6.29 5.11 9.24
N SER A 112 -5.85 5.04 7.99
CA SER A 112 -6.34 5.91 6.93
C SER A 112 -7.59 5.35 6.27
N ASP A 113 -8.63 6.17 6.19
CA ASP A 113 -9.85 5.88 5.42
C ASP A 113 -9.63 6.04 3.90
N TYR A 114 -8.51 6.64 3.49
CA TYR A 114 -8.19 6.97 2.10
C TYR A 114 -7.18 5.99 1.49
N THR A 115 -7.50 4.70 1.53
CA THR A 115 -6.67 3.64 0.94
C THR A 115 -7.47 2.71 0.02
N GLY A 116 -8.54 3.23 -0.57
CA GLY A 116 -9.44 2.44 -1.42
C GLY A 116 -8.94 2.20 -2.85
N SER A 117 -7.88 2.87 -3.27
CA SER A 117 -7.32 2.75 -4.62
C SER A 117 -5.80 2.80 -4.61
N ILE A 118 -5.18 2.39 -5.73
CA ILE A 118 -3.71 2.51 -5.92
C ILE A 118 -3.24 3.96 -5.78
N LYS A 119 -4.00 4.90 -6.33
CA LYS A 119 -3.69 6.34 -6.24
C LYS A 119 -3.67 6.82 -4.79
N ASP A 120 -4.62 6.36 -3.99
CA ASP A 120 -4.67 6.68 -2.57
C ASP A 120 -3.47 6.12 -1.81
N VAL A 121 -3.05 4.90 -2.11
CA VAL A 121 -1.86 4.28 -1.54
C VAL A 121 -0.58 5.03 -1.94
N ILE A 122 -0.45 5.42 -3.20
CA ILE A 122 0.68 6.24 -3.69
C ILE A 122 0.71 7.58 -2.96
N ASN A 123 -0.43 8.25 -2.85
CA ASN A 123 -0.54 9.52 -2.13
C ASN A 123 -0.18 9.37 -0.64
N LEU A 124 -0.55 8.26 -0.03
CA LEU A 124 -0.17 7.95 1.36
C LEU A 124 1.34 7.87 1.52
N ILE A 125 2.02 7.15 0.62
CA ILE A 125 3.50 7.03 0.65
C ILE A 125 4.16 8.39 0.45
N ASP A 126 3.68 9.18 -0.51
CA ASP A 126 4.24 10.51 -0.81
C ASP A 126 3.99 11.54 0.31
N ASN A 127 3.09 11.26 1.23
CA ASN A 127 2.74 12.14 2.34
C ASN A 127 2.94 11.49 3.72
N LEU A 128 3.82 10.50 3.84
CA LEU A 128 4.12 9.83 5.12
C LEU A 128 4.57 10.80 6.21
N ASP A 129 5.26 11.87 5.84
CA ASP A 129 5.71 12.93 6.75
C ASP A 129 4.57 13.68 7.44
N LYS A 130 3.35 13.56 6.93
CA LYS A 130 2.15 14.17 7.54
C LYS A 130 1.46 13.27 8.57
N TYR A 131 1.90 12.02 8.68
CA TYR A 131 1.39 11.07 9.67
C TYR A 131 2.40 10.93 10.79
N GLU A 132 1.95 11.15 12.01
CA GLU A 132 2.77 10.98 13.21
C GLU A 132 2.50 9.61 13.84
N ILE A 133 3.57 8.86 14.13
CA ILE A 133 3.49 7.59 14.84
C ILE A 133 3.99 7.76 16.26
N TYR A 134 3.19 7.29 17.19
CA TYR A 134 3.51 7.28 18.61
C TYR A 134 3.68 5.81 19.05
N PRO A 135 4.92 5.30 19.13
CA PRO A 135 5.18 3.92 19.54
C PRO A 135 4.61 3.63 20.94
N GLY A 136 3.87 2.52 21.07
CA GLY A 136 3.27 2.12 22.33
C GLY A 136 1.97 2.85 22.70
N VAL A 137 1.44 3.70 21.80
CA VAL A 137 0.15 4.38 21.98
C VAL A 137 -0.94 3.58 21.28
N GLU A 138 -1.82 2.93 22.04
CA GLU A 138 -2.91 2.09 21.54
C GLU A 138 -4.29 2.63 21.89
N SER A 139 -4.37 3.68 22.71
CA SER A 139 -5.62 4.28 23.16
C SER A 139 -5.52 5.81 23.27
N ASN A 140 -6.66 6.47 23.40
CA ASN A 140 -6.72 7.91 23.66
C ASN A 140 -6.03 8.28 24.98
N ALA A 141 -6.16 7.42 26.00
CA ALA A 141 -5.45 7.61 27.27
C ALA A 141 -3.94 7.55 27.11
N ASP A 142 -3.43 6.57 26.32
CA ASP A 142 -1.99 6.47 26.03
C ASP A 142 -1.49 7.69 25.26
N LEU A 143 -2.26 8.21 24.33
CA LEU A 143 -1.94 9.44 23.58
C LEU A 143 -1.86 10.64 24.53
N GLY A 144 -2.82 10.77 25.44
CA GLY A 144 -2.81 11.82 26.46
C GLY A 144 -1.61 11.74 27.38
N HIS A 145 -1.26 10.55 27.86
CA HIS A 145 -0.04 10.30 28.65
C HIS A 145 1.22 10.68 27.88
N TYR A 146 1.32 10.27 26.63
CA TYR A 146 2.48 10.57 25.79
C TYR A 146 2.71 12.07 25.65
N TYR A 147 1.66 12.84 25.34
CA TYR A 147 1.78 14.31 25.18
C TYR A 147 2.13 15.01 26.49
N ILE A 148 1.59 14.58 27.62
CA ILE A 148 1.83 15.22 28.91
C ILE A 148 3.17 14.80 29.49
N GLU A 149 3.46 13.49 29.55
CA GLU A 149 4.62 12.96 30.27
C GLU A 149 5.89 12.88 29.40
N GLU A 150 5.77 12.44 28.14
CA GLU A 150 6.93 12.27 27.25
C GLU A 150 7.30 13.57 26.52
N LEU A 151 6.32 14.31 26.01
CA LEU A 151 6.56 15.56 25.31
C LEU A 151 6.56 16.79 26.21
N GLY A 152 6.12 16.67 27.47
CA GLY A 152 6.10 17.78 28.42
C GLY A 152 5.20 18.93 28.00
N MET A 153 4.11 18.67 27.28
CA MET A 153 3.17 19.70 26.82
C MET A 153 2.46 20.42 27.98
N MET A 154 2.43 19.80 29.15
CA MET A 154 1.83 20.33 30.36
C MET A 154 2.63 19.85 31.57
N GLU A 155 2.99 20.77 32.49
CA GLU A 155 3.56 20.39 33.77
C GLU A 155 2.44 19.95 34.71
N VAL A 156 2.47 18.69 35.12
CA VAL A 156 1.54 18.12 36.11
C VAL A 156 2.31 17.71 37.34
N PRO A 157 2.06 18.32 38.51
CA PRO A 157 2.63 17.84 39.77
C PRO A 157 2.23 16.38 40.07
N ASP A 158 3.14 15.59 40.64
CA ASP A 158 2.90 14.18 40.89
C ASP A 158 1.62 13.90 41.69
N TYR A 159 1.28 14.77 42.64
CA TYR A 159 0.07 14.61 43.48
C TYR A 159 -1.25 14.87 42.70
N LEU A 160 -1.19 15.46 41.51
CA LEU A 160 -2.36 15.69 40.62
C LEU A 160 -2.44 14.70 39.47
N ALA A 161 -1.41 13.91 39.21
CA ALA A 161 -1.37 12.99 38.05
C ALA A 161 -2.55 12.01 38.06
N ASP A 162 -2.97 11.48 39.22
CA ASP A 162 -4.08 10.57 39.35
C ASP A 162 -5.46 11.20 39.06
N TYR A 163 -5.53 12.51 39.00
CA TYR A 163 -6.76 13.27 38.73
C TYR A 163 -6.88 13.74 37.28
N ILE A 164 -5.90 13.42 36.41
CA ILE A 164 -5.91 13.83 35.02
C ILE A 164 -6.73 12.80 34.21
N ASP A 165 -7.69 13.28 33.43
CA ASP A 165 -8.40 12.50 32.45
C ASP A 165 -7.60 12.43 31.15
N TYR A 166 -6.66 11.49 31.07
CA TYR A 166 -5.77 11.31 29.91
C TYR A 166 -6.54 10.87 28.65
N GLU A 167 -7.63 10.13 28.81
CA GLU A 167 -8.47 9.73 27.68
C GLU A 167 -9.15 10.92 27.01
N ALA A 168 -9.76 11.81 27.81
CA ALA A 168 -10.39 13.02 27.30
C ALA A 168 -9.36 13.96 26.66
N TYR A 169 -8.17 14.09 27.26
CA TYR A 169 -7.10 14.89 26.70
C TYR A 169 -6.58 14.32 25.37
N GLY A 170 -6.34 13.01 25.30
CA GLY A 170 -5.92 12.33 24.05
C GLY A 170 -6.96 12.48 22.95
N LEU A 171 -8.25 12.33 23.26
CA LEU A 171 -9.36 12.54 22.32
C LEU A 171 -9.39 13.99 21.81
N SER A 172 -9.13 14.99 22.64
CA SER A 172 -9.08 16.39 22.22
C SER A 172 -7.95 16.68 21.22
N LEU A 173 -6.81 15.97 21.34
CA LEU A 173 -5.69 16.09 20.41
C LEU A 173 -6.05 15.57 19.01
N ILE A 174 -6.81 14.49 18.92
CA ILE A 174 -7.29 13.93 17.64
C ILE A 174 -8.18 14.94 16.92
N HIS A 175 -9.11 15.59 17.61
CA HIS A 175 -10.00 16.59 17.02
C HIS A 175 -9.27 17.87 16.56
N ILE A 176 -8.12 18.21 17.15
CA ILE A 176 -7.31 19.35 16.72
C ILE A 176 -6.51 19.03 15.45
N SER A 177 -6.10 17.77 15.26
CA SER A 177 -5.25 17.34 14.15
C SER A 177 -6.04 16.90 12.90
N GLU A 178 -7.36 16.72 12.98
CA GLU A 178 -8.20 16.48 11.81
C GLU A 178 -8.42 17.79 11.03
N PRO A 179 -8.15 17.81 9.69
CA PRO A 179 -8.40 18.98 8.84
C PRO A 179 -9.89 19.24 8.63
#